data_9347708bb7c95f1f1a34eae05a3854da
#
_entry.id   9347708bb7c95f1f1a34eae05a3854da
#
_cell.length_a   1.000
_cell.length_b   1.000
_cell.length_c   1.000
_cell.angle_alpha   90.00
_cell.angle_beta   90.00
_cell.angle_gamma   90.00
#
_symmetry.space_group_name_H-M   'P 1'
#
loop_
_entity.id
_entity.type
_entity.pdbx_description
1 polymer ?
#
loop_
_entity_poly.entity_id
_entity_poly.type
_entity_poly.pdbx_seq_one_letter_code
_entity_poly.pdbx_strand_id
1 'polypeptide(L)'
;ERPKVIFNKKTGKFVMWAHVESADYSKACAGVAVADSPVGPFVYQGSFRPNNAMSRDQTVFVDDDGRAYQFYSSENNETMYISLLTDDYLKPSGRFTRNFVKESREAPAVFKYNGKYYMLSSGCTGWDPNVAEIAVADSIMGTWKTIGNPCTGPDADKTFYAQSTYVQPVIGKKDAYIAMFDRWKKKDLEDSRYVWLPVLVKDGKITIPWHEKWTLSIFDK
;
A
#
# COMPACT_ATOMS: atom_id res chain seq x y z
N GLU A 1 -6.20 11.54 -1.70
CA GLU A 1 -5.23 10.96 -0.76
C GLU A 1 -4.62 9.68 -1.33
N ARG A 2 -3.48 9.23 -0.78
CA ARG A 2 -2.84 7.94 -1.13
C ARG A 2 -2.67 7.66 -2.63
N PRO A 3 -2.19 8.59 -3.48
CA PRO A 3 -2.00 8.32 -4.90
C PRO A 3 -0.95 7.21 -5.11
N LYS A 4 -1.23 6.32 -6.05
CA LYS A 4 -0.34 5.26 -6.51
C LYS A 4 -0.38 5.19 -8.02
N VAL A 5 0.77 5.06 -8.65
CA VAL A 5 0.91 4.97 -10.12
C VAL A 5 1.45 3.60 -10.48
N ILE A 6 0.81 2.95 -11.43
CA ILE A 6 1.25 1.68 -12.01
C ILE A 6 1.35 1.80 -13.53
N PHE A 7 2.31 1.09 -14.11
CA PHE A 7 2.48 1.04 -15.57
C PHE A 7 1.75 -0.18 -16.16
N ASN A 8 0.91 0.08 -17.13
CA ASN A 8 0.23 -0.96 -17.89
C ASN A 8 1.01 -1.27 -19.17
N LYS A 9 1.68 -2.42 -19.19
CA LYS A 9 2.49 -2.85 -20.36
C LYS A 9 1.65 -3.09 -21.62
N LYS A 10 0.37 -3.46 -21.50
CA LYS A 10 -0.53 -3.71 -22.62
C LYS A 10 -0.92 -2.43 -23.35
N THR A 11 -1.24 -1.38 -22.60
CA THR A 11 -1.71 -0.09 -23.16
C THR A 11 -0.60 0.93 -23.31
N GLY A 12 0.57 0.71 -22.70
CA GLY A 12 1.67 1.68 -22.64
C GLY A 12 1.36 2.89 -21.75
N LYS A 13 0.33 2.83 -20.90
CA LYS A 13 -0.12 3.96 -20.08
C LYS A 13 0.32 3.81 -18.62
N PHE A 14 0.52 4.95 -17.97
CA PHE A 14 0.63 5.06 -16.53
C PHE A 14 -0.75 5.36 -15.95
N VAL A 15 -1.19 4.54 -15.03
CA VAL A 15 -2.51 4.64 -14.39
C VAL A 15 -2.33 5.00 -12.92
N MET A 16 -2.90 6.13 -12.53
CA MET A 16 -2.93 6.58 -11.14
C MET A 16 -4.26 6.20 -10.51
N TRP A 17 -4.20 5.63 -9.33
CA TRP A 17 -5.33 5.42 -8.43
C TRP A 17 -5.13 6.26 -7.18
N ALA A 18 -6.20 6.86 -6.68
CA ALA A 18 -6.17 7.67 -5.45
C ALA A 18 -7.49 7.55 -4.68
N HIS A 19 -7.44 7.74 -3.37
CA HIS A 19 -8.63 7.97 -2.55
C HIS A 19 -9.16 9.39 -2.82
N VAL A 20 -10.43 9.47 -3.17
CA VAL A 20 -11.14 10.74 -3.44
C VAL A 20 -12.25 10.92 -2.42
N GLU A 21 -12.15 12.00 -1.65
CA GLU A 21 -13.00 12.20 -0.50
C GLU A 21 -13.68 13.58 -0.49
N SER A 22 -14.79 13.68 0.23
CA SER A 22 -15.42 14.92 0.66
C SER A 22 -14.90 15.32 2.04
N ALA A 23 -15.13 16.58 2.44
CA ALA A 23 -14.65 17.10 3.72
C ALA A 23 -15.16 16.32 4.94
N ASP A 24 -16.32 15.70 4.82
CA ASP A 24 -16.96 14.87 5.86
C ASP A 24 -16.65 13.38 5.76
N TYR A 25 -15.77 12.98 4.84
CA TYR A 25 -15.40 11.58 4.57
C TYR A 25 -16.56 10.65 4.18
N SER A 26 -17.64 11.22 3.62
CA SER A 26 -18.83 10.46 3.19
C SER A 26 -18.73 9.95 1.75
N LYS A 27 -17.90 10.56 0.90
CA LYS A 27 -17.75 10.18 -0.52
C LYS A 27 -17.12 8.82 -0.68
N ALA A 28 -16.01 8.56 -0.02
CA ALA A 28 -15.28 7.29 0.02
C ALA A 28 -15.16 6.61 -1.35
N CYS A 29 -14.58 7.30 -2.33
CA CYS A 29 -14.42 6.84 -3.70
C CYS A 29 -12.94 6.59 -4.05
N ALA A 30 -12.71 5.69 -4.99
CA ALA A 30 -11.46 5.62 -5.73
C ALA A 30 -11.53 6.53 -6.95
N GLY A 31 -10.50 7.31 -7.20
CA GLY A 31 -10.31 8.12 -8.40
C GLY A 31 -9.26 7.51 -9.30
N VAL A 32 -9.44 7.64 -10.61
CA VAL A 32 -8.52 7.12 -11.62
C VAL A 32 -8.08 8.24 -12.55
N ALA A 33 -6.79 8.29 -12.88
CA ALA A 33 -6.23 9.19 -13.88
C ALA A 33 -5.18 8.45 -14.74
N VAL A 34 -4.97 8.91 -15.96
CA VAL A 34 -4.10 8.25 -16.96
C VAL A 34 -3.13 9.25 -17.55
N ALA A 35 -1.88 8.81 -17.80
CA ALA A 35 -0.85 9.58 -18.47
C ALA A 35 -0.01 8.72 -19.43
N ASP A 36 0.70 9.39 -20.33
CA ASP A 36 1.70 8.77 -21.21
C ASP A 36 3.09 8.72 -20.56
N SER A 37 3.28 9.42 -19.45
CA SER A 37 4.54 9.53 -18.72
C SER A 37 4.32 9.28 -17.22
N PRO A 38 5.29 8.71 -16.48
CA PRO A 38 5.17 8.49 -15.04
C PRO A 38 5.02 9.78 -14.22
N VAL A 39 5.46 10.91 -14.79
CA VAL A 39 5.36 12.24 -14.15
C VAL A 39 4.16 13.06 -14.66
N GLY A 40 3.33 12.47 -15.50
CA GLY A 40 2.15 13.12 -16.06
C GLY A 40 2.41 13.95 -17.33
N PRO A 41 1.52 14.89 -17.69
CA PRO A 41 0.29 15.24 -16.96
C PRO A 41 -0.73 14.10 -16.94
N PHE A 42 -1.36 13.88 -15.79
CA PHE A 42 -2.42 12.89 -15.65
C PHE A 42 -3.78 13.47 -16.00
N VAL A 43 -4.52 12.77 -16.87
CA VAL A 43 -5.91 13.11 -17.23
C VAL A 43 -6.86 12.31 -16.36
N TYR A 44 -7.64 13.02 -15.54
CA TYR A 44 -8.61 12.42 -14.63
C TYR A 44 -9.75 11.75 -15.41
N GLN A 45 -10.04 10.50 -15.06
CA GLN A 45 -11.07 9.67 -15.70
C GLN A 45 -12.37 9.60 -14.89
N GLY A 46 -12.35 10.09 -13.65
CA GLY A 46 -13.49 10.08 -12.75
C GLY A 46 -13.24 9.34 -11.44
N SER A 47 -14.26 9.33 -10.57
CA SER A 47 -14.23 8.59 -9.30
C SER A 47 -15.51 7.79 -9.12
N PHE A 48 -15.39 6.67 -8.42
CA PHE A 48 -16.47 5.74 -8.16
C PHE A 48 -16.19 4.92 -6.90
N ARG A 49 -17.20 4.26 -6.37
CA ARG A 49 -17.04 3.23 -5.34
C ARG A 49 -16.77 1.88 -5.99
N PRO A 50 -15.54 1.33 -5.89
CA PRO A 50 -15.21 0.06 -6.51
C PRO A 50 -16.07 -1.06 -5.90
N ASN A 51 -16.60 -1.95 -6.74
CA ASN A 51 -17.52 -3.01 -6.36
C ASN A 51 -18.75 -2.51 -5.53
N ASN A 52 -19.20 -1.28 -5.75
CA ASN A 52 -20.27 -0.59 -5.00
C ASN A 52 -19.96 -0.43 -3.49
N ALA A 53 -18.70 -0.54 -3.07
CA ALA A 53 -18.26 -0.43 -1.70
C ALA A 53 -17.45 0.85 -1.46
N MET A 54 -17.45 1.35 -0.22
CA MET A 54 -16.58 2.46 0.18
C MET A 54 -15.13 2.15 -0.13
N SER A 55 -14.35 3.13 -0.59
CA SER A 55 -12.92 2.99 -0.82
C SER A 55 -12.19 4.17 -0.19
N ARG A 56 -11.48 3.91 0.88
CA ARG A 56 -10.63 4.89 1.57
C ARG A 56 -9.15 4.59 1.33
N ASP A 57 -8.33 4.48 2.34
CA ASP A 57 -6.91 4.17 2.19
C ASP A 57 -6.68 3.01 1.23
N GLN A 58 -5.80 3.24 0.25
CA GLN A 58 -5.66 2.28 -0.84
C GLN A 58 -4.22 2.18 -1.35
N THR A 59 -3.94 1.06 -1.99
CA THR A 59 -2.78 0.87 -2.86
C THR A 59 -3.16 0.03 -4.08
N VAL A 60 -2.31 0.06 -5.09
CA VAL A 60 -2.41 -0.83 -6.25
C VAL A 60 -1.12 -1.62 -6.40
N PHE A 61 -1.25 -2.86 -6.84
CA PHE A 61 -0.15 -3.79 -7.04
C PHE A 61 -0.29 -4.49 -8.40
N VAL A 62 0.79 -4.56 -9.17
CA VAL A 62 0.86 -5.32 -10.42
C VAL A 62 1.68 -6.57 -10.17
N ASP A 63 1.08 -7.73 -10.41
CA ASP A 63 1.76 -9.02 -10.27
C ASP A 63 2.63 -9.35 -11.49
N ASP A 64 3.49 -10.36 -11.36
CA ASP A 64 4.43 -10.79 -12.39
C ASP A 64 3.75 -11.20 -13.70
N ASP A 65 2.51 -11.68 -13.64
CA ASP A 65 1.68 -12.04 -14.80
C ASP A 65 0.98 -10.85 -15.47
N GLY A 66 1.20 -9.63 -14.96
CA GLY A 66 0.63 -8.40 -15.48
C GLY A 66 -0.81 -8.12 -15.02
N ARG A 67 -1.39 -8.93 -14.14
CA ARG A 67 -2.66 -8.59 -13.49
C ARG A 67 -2.44 -7.54 -12.41
N ALA A 68 -3.34 -6.58 -12.33
CA ALA A 68 -3.30 -5.54 -11.32
C ALA A 68 -4.43 -5.71 -10.30
N TYR A 69 -4.15 -5.31 -9.07
CA TYR A 69 -5.07 -5.43 -7.94
C TYR A 69 -5.11 -4.13 -7.17
N GLN A 70 -6.31 -3.71 -6.76
CA GLN A 70 -6.50 -2.63 -5.80
C GLN A 70 -6.76 -3.25 -4.41
N PHE A 71 -6.04 -2.77 -3.41
CA PHE A 71 -6.27 -3.04 -1.99
C PHE A 71 -6.83 -1.77 -1.38
N TYR A 72 -7.95 -1.82 -0.71
CA TYR A 72 -8.56 -0.63 -0.12
C TYR A 72 -9.36 -0.93 1.14
N SER A 73 -9.30 0.00 2.08
CA SER A 73 -10.10 -0.03 3.30
C SER A 73 -11.55 0.32 2.96
N SER A 74 -12.46 -0.53 3.38
CA SER A 74 -13.88 -0.42 3.11
C SER A 74 -14.71 -0.59 4.39
N GLU A 75 -16.04 -0.52 4.28
CA GLU A 75 -16.96 -0.69 5.42
C GLU A 75 -16.57 0.19 6.62
N ASN A 76 -16.34 1.48 6.38
CA ASN A 76 -15.82 2.44 7.37
C ASN A 76 -14.45 2.05 7.95
N ASN A 77 -13.56 1.53 7.13
CA ASN A 77 -12.24 0.99 7.45
C ASN A 77 -12.25 -0.33 8.26
N GLU A 78 -13.40 -0.96 8.43
CA GLU A 78 -13.48 -2.22 9.17
C GLU A 78 -12.95 -3.43 8.41
N THR A 79 -12.94 -3.38 7.07
CA THR A 79 -12.61 -4.53 6.22
C THR A 79 -11.71 -4.11 5.07
N MET A 80 -10.65 -4.88 4.80
CA MET A 80 -9.81 -4.71 3.62
C MET A 80 -10.38 -5.45 2.42
N TYR A 81 -10.68 -4.73 1.34
CA TYR A 81 -11.08 -5.32 0.07
C TYR A 81 -9.87 -5.46 -0.84
N ILE A 82 -9.79 -6.56 -1.56
CA ILE A 82 -8.78 -6.82 -2.59
C ILE A 82 -9.52 -7.10 -3.88
N SER A 83 -9.38 -6.23 -4.86
CA SER A 83 -10.12 -6.26 -6.13
C SER A 83 -9.18 -6.46 -7.30
N LEU A 84 -9.45 -7.48 -8.13
CA LEU A 84 -8.80 -7.62 -9.43
C LEU A 84 -9.29 -6.50 -10.34
N LEU A 85 -8.36 -5.82 -11.01
CA LEU A 85 -8.66 -4.78 -11.97
C LEU A 85 -8.89 -5.37 -13.38
N THR A 86 -9.51 -4.57 -14.25
CA THR A 86 -9.62 -4.85 -15.69
C THR A 86 -8.24 -4.80 -16.36
N ASP A 87 -8.11 -5.35 -17.55
CA ASP A 87 -6.84 -5.44 -18.30
C ASP A 87 -6.19 -4.07 -18.60
N ASP A 88 -6.99 -3.01 -18.68
CA ASP A 88 -6.54 -1.63 -18.83
C ASP A 88 -6.18 -0.93 -17.51
N TYR A 89 -6.44 -1.59 -16.38
CA TYR A 89 -6.25 -1.11 -15.00
C TYR A 89 -7.16 0.06 -14.59
N LEU A 90 -8.22 0.34 -15.34
CA LEU A 90 -9.07 1.52 -15.11
C LEU A 90 -10.27 1.26 -14.21
N LYS A 91 -10.66 0.00 -14.01
CA LYS A 91 -11.87 -0.39 -13.26
C LYS A 91 -11.69 -1.71 -12.52
N PRO A 92 -12.48 -1.97 -11.47
CA PRO A 92 -12.62 -3.32 -10.93
C PRO A 92 -13.20 -4.26 -11.97
N SER A 93 -12.69 -5.49 -12.03
CA SER A 93 -13.23 -6.55 -12.91
C SER A 93 -14.55 -7.18 -12.39
N GLY A 94 -14.99 -6.81 -11.19
CA GLY A 94 -16.08 -7.45 -10.47
C GLY A 94 -15.65 -8.64 -9.60
N ARG A 95 -14.38 -9.07 -9.69
CA ARG A 95 -13.80 -10.12 -8.81
C ARG A 95 -13.08 -9.47 -7.66
N PHE A 96 -13.51 -9.75 -6.43
CA PHE A 96 -12.88 -9.23 -5.21
C PHE A 96 -13.02 -10.21 -4.05
N THR A 97 -12.19 -10.00 -3.03
CA THR A 97 -12.26 -10.71 -1.75
C THR A 97 -12.28 -9.70 -0.61
N ARG A 98 -12.83 -10.12 0.52
CA ARG A 98 -12.86 -9.39 1.79
C ARG A 98 -11.91 -10.07 2.74
N ASN A 99 -10.96 -9.32 3.28
CA ASN A 99 -9.96 -9.80 4.23
C ASN A 99 -9.92 -8.87 5.45
N PHE A 100 -9.40 -9.34 6.56
CA PHE A 100 -9.32 -8.59 7.82
C PHE A 100 -10.70 -8.01 8.21
N VAL A 101 -11.74 -8.85 8.11
CA VAL A 101 -13.13 -8.46 8.35
C VAL A 101 -13.31 -8.05 9.82
N LYS A 102 -13.70 -6.79 10.05
CA LYS A 102 -13.85 -6.15 11.36
C LYS A 102 -12.54 -6.00 12.16
N GLU A 103 -11.40 -6.01 11.47
CA GLU A 103 -10.09 -5.82 12.09
C GLU A 103 -9.58 -4.38 12.00
N SER A 104 -10.29 -3.51 11.27
CA SER A 104 -9.99 -2.07 11.14
C SER A 104 -8.55 -1.81 10.71
N ARG A 105 -8.20 -2.30 9.50
CA ARG A 105 -6.86 -2.11 8.90
C ARG A 105 -6.91 -1.06 7.79
N GLU A 106 -5.91 -0.16 7.77
CA GLU A 106 -5.74 0.88 6.75
C GLU A 106 -4.29 0.97 6.27
N ALA A 107 -4.00 1.90 5.36
CA ALA A 107 -2.67 2.17 4.81
C ALA A 107 -1.97 0.93 4.20
N PRO A 108 -2.63 0.15 3.32
CA PRO A 108 -2.03 -1.04 2.75
C PRO A 108 -0.81 -0.71 1.88
N ALA A 109 0.29 -1.48 2.05
CA ALA A 109 1.46 -1.44 1.19
C ALA A 109 1.90 -2.88 0.88
N VAL A 110 1.86 -3.26 -0.40
CA VAL A 110 1.97 -4.66 -0.83
C VAL A 110 3.27 -4.91 -1.59
N PHE A 111 3.90 -6.04 -1.34
CA PHE A 111 5.06 -6.53 -2.10
C PHE A 111 5.05 -8.06 -2.20
N LYS A 112 5.85 -8.58 -3.13
CA LYS A 112 6.01 -10.02 -3.34
C LYS A 112 7.43 -10.44 -3.00
N TYR A 113 7.58 -11.48 -2.20
CA TYR A 113 8.86 -12.08 -1.87
C TYR A 113 8.74 -13.61 -1.84
N ASN A 114 9.68 -14.29 -2.50
CA ASN A 114 9.77 -15.75 -2.55
C ASN A 114 8.44 -16.44 -2.88
N GLY A 115 7.73 -15.93 -3.90
CA GLY A 115 6.44 -16.46 -4.37
C GLY A 115 5.24 -16.19 -3.48
N LYS A 116 5.42 -15.53 -2.33
CA LYS A 116 4.34 -15.13 -1.42
C LYS A 116 4.11 -13.62 -1.48
N TYR A 117 2.91 -13.21 -1.12
CA TYR A 117 2.50 -11.81 -1.05
C TYR A 117 2.51 -11.35 0.40
N TYR A 118 3.02 -10.15 0.62
CA TYR A 118 3.10 -9.52 1.92
C TYR A 118 2.41 -8.16 1.89
N MET A 119 1.71 -7.82 2.94
CA MET A 119 1.05 -6.53 3.08
C MET A 119 1.38 -5.92 4.45
N LEU A 120 1.95 -4.72 4.43
CA LEU A 120 1.99 -3.84 5.59
C LEU A 120 0.65 -3.11 5.71
N SER A 121 0.20 -2.88 6.92
CA SER A 121 -0.98 -2.07 7.21
C SER A 121 -0.88 -1.50 8.62
N SER A 122 -1.69 -0.49 8.92
CA SER A 122 -1.85 0.08 10.26
C SER A 122 -3.24 -0.20 10.82
N GLY A 123 -3.42 -0.01 12.13
CA GLY A 123 -4.74 0.14 12.72
C GLY A 123 -5.34 1.51 12.40
N CYS A 124 -6.60 1.72 12.75
CA CYS A 124 -7.34 2.97 12.52
C CYS A 124 -7.38 3.80 13.80
N THR A 125 -6.44 4.74 13.95
CA THR A 125 -6.34 5.63 15.12
C THR A 125 -6.33 7.12 14.72
N GLY A 126 -6.84 7.42 13.53
CA GLY A 126 -6.79 8.78 12.95
C GLY A 126 -5.34 9.23 12.73
N TRP A 127 -4.99 10.41 13.24
CA TRP A 127 -3.64 10.97 13.10
C TRP A 127 -2.63 10.47 14.14
N ASP A 128 -3.07 9.66 15.11
CA ASP A 128 -2.18 9.17 16.15
C ASP A 128 -1.47 7.89 15.65
N PRO A 129 -0.13 7.81 15.81
CA PRO A 129 0.63 6.67 15.32
C PRO A 129 0.27 5.39 16.08
N ASN A 130 0.23 4.28 15.38
CA ASN A 130 -0.03 2.97 15.96
C ASN A 130 0.94 1.91 15.40
N VAL A 131 0.82 0.69 15.88
CA VAL A 131 1.67 -0.41 15.47
C VAL A 131 1.33 -0.89 14.07
N ALA A 132 2.34 -1.00 13.21
CA ALA A 132 2.18 -1.67 11.92
C ALA A 132 2.07 -3.18 12.09
N GLU A 133 1.32 -3.80 11.20
CA GLU A 133 1.31 -5.25 11.06
C GLU A 133 1.68 -5.66 9.65
N ILE A 134 2.33 -6.80 9.55
CA ILE A 134 2.57 -7.46 8.27
C ILE A 134 1.72 -8.73 8.21
N ALA A 135 1.08 -8.92 7.07
CA ALA A 135 0.34 -10.14 6.76
C ALA A 135 0.93 -10.82 5.53
N VAL A 136 0.70 -12.13 5.40
CA VAL A 136 1.20 -12.96 4.30
C VAL A 136 0.07 -13.78 3.68
N ALA A 137 0.16 -13.99 2.35
CA ALA A 137 -0.73 -14.89 1.61
C ALA A 137 0.04 -15.66 0.53
N ASP A 138 -0.42 -16.87 0.19
CA ASP A 138 0.11 -17.66 -0.93
C ASP A 138 -0.46 -17.19 -2.28
N SER A 139 -1.59 -16.50 -2.28
CA SER A 139 -2.16 -15.85 -3.45
C SER A 139 -2.85 -14.53 -3.07
N ILE A 140 -2.84 -13.54 -3.98
CA ILE A 140 -3.39 -12.20 -3.70
C ILE A 140 -4.88 -12.26 -3.31
N MET A 141 -5.65 -13.07 -4.03
CA MET A 141 -7.10 -13.23 -3.79
C MET A 141 -7.43 -14.33 -2.78
N GLY A 142 -6.42 -14.88 -2.12
CA GLY A 142 -6.56 -15.93 -1.11
C GLY A 142 -6.76 -15.39 0.31
N THR A 143 -6.51 -16.27 1.28
CA THR A 143 -6.56 -15.95 2.71
C THR A 143 -5.24 -15.31 3.14
N TRP A 144 -5.34 -14.16 3.77
CA TRP A 144 -4.21 -13.46 4.38
C TRP A 144 -4.09 -13.81 5.86
N LYS A 145 -2.88 -14.02 6.33
CA LYS A 145 -2.57 -14.33 7.72
C LYS A 145 -1.66 -13.25 8.31
N THR A 146 -2.10 -12.59 9.35
CA THR A 146 -1.30 -11.63 10.11
C THR A 146 -0.14 -12.35 10.80
N ILE A 147 1.08 -11.82 10.64
CA ILE A 147 2.31 -12.33 11.28
C ILE A 147 2.61 -11.49 12.54
N GLY A 148 2.29 -10.20 12.53
CA GLY A 148 2.53 -9.26 13.62
C GLY A 148 3.36 -8.04 13.19
N ASN A 149 3.94 -7.34 14.15
CA ASN A 149 4.74 -6.14 13.89
C ASN A 149 6.10 -6.48 13.27
N PRO A 150 6.43 -6.00 12.05
CA PRO A 150 7.75 -6.21 11.45
C PRO A 150 8.79 -5.19 11.91
N CYS A 151 8.36 -4.07 12.52
CA CYS A 151 9.24 -2.99 12.96
C CYS A 151 10.08 -3.41 14.17
N THR A 152 11.35 -3.01 14.21
CA THR A 152 12.25 -3.32 15.32
C THR A 152 13.12 -2.11 15.66
N GLY A 153 13.42 -1.92 16.94
CA GLY A 153 14.19 -0.76 17.45
C GLY A 153 13.34 0.22 18.25
N PRO A 154 13.84 1.42 18.54
CA PRO A 154 13.11 2.45 19.28
C PRO A 154 11.80 2.83 18.58
N ASP A 155 10.71 3.00 19.33
CA ASP A 155 9.38 3.39 18.85
C ASP A 155 8.77 2.46 17.79
N ALA A 156 9.21 1.20 17.72
CA ALA A 156 8.69 0.20 16.78
C ALA A 156 7.21 -0.15 17.04
N ASP A 157 6.75 0.01 18.27
CA ASP A 157 5.34 -0.14 18.69
C ASP A 157 4.41 0.97 18.17
N LYS A 158 5.00 2.06 17.68
CA LYS A 158 4.31 3.19 17.02
C LYS A 158 4.73 3.38 15.57
N THR A 159 5.32 2.34 14.98
CA THR A 159 5.82 2.40 13.59
C THR A 159 6.69 3.64 13.35
N PHE A 160 7.56 3.97 14.34
CA PHE A 160 8.46 5.13 14.29
C PHE A 160 7.71 6.46 14.09
N TYR A 161 6.51 6.60 14.65
CA TYR A 161 5.58 7.73 14.46
C TYR A 161 5.19 7.96 12.99
N ALA A 162 5.05 6.89 12.21
CA ALA A 162 4.74 6.96 10.79
C ALA A 162 3.71 5.89 10.40
N GLN A 163 3.19 5.98 9.18
CA GLN A 163 2.20 5.05 8.63
C GLN A 163 2.67 4.54 7.27
N SER A 164 2.47 3.25 6.98
CA SER A 164 2.88 2.64 5.71
C SER A 164 2.21 3.32 4.50
N THR A 165 2.96 3.46 3.41
CA THR A 165 2.42 3.97 2.16
C THR A 165 2.79 3.11 0.95
N TYR A 166 4.02 2.61 0.89
CA TYR A 166 4.49 1.79 -0.23
C TYR A 166 5.67 0.90 0.19
N VAL A 167 5.90 -0.19 -0.54
CA VAL A 167 7.14 -0.98 -0.45
C VAL A 167 7.79 -1.01 -1.82
N GLN A 168 8.91 -0.32 -1.95
CA GLN A 168 9.65 -0.14 -3.19
C GLN A 168 10.68 -1.24 -3.38
N PRO A 169 10.60 -2.07 -4.44
CA PRO A 169 11.69 -2.96 -4.83
C PRO A 169 12.93 -2.16 -5.25
N VAL A 170 14.12 -2.62 -4.84
CA VAL A 170 15.39 -2.00 -5.25
C VAL A 170 15.85 -2.63 -6.57
N ILE A 171 15.79 -1.84 -7.64
CA ILE A 171 16.18 -2.30 -8.98
C ILE A 171 17.65 -2.74 -8.98
N GLY A 172 17.93 -3.91 -9.55
CA GLY A 172 19.27 -4.48 -9.65
C GLY A 172 19.75 -5.22 -8.38
N LYS A 173 18.95 -5.27 -7.31
CA LYS A 173 19.26 -6.06 -6.10
C LYS A 173 18.15 -7.07 -5.84
N LYS A 174 18.55 -8.34 -5.72
CA LYS A 174 17.61 -9.43 -5.45
C LYS A 174 17.10 -9.33 -4.01
N ASP A 175 15.79 -9.52 -3.81
CA ASP A 175 15.13 -9.59 -2.50
C ASP A 175 15.38 -8.35 -1.61
N ALA A 176 15.58 -7.19 -2.25
CA ALA A 176 15.84 -5.92 -1.60
C ALA A 176 14.66 -4.98 -1.76
N TYR A 177 14.13 -4.48 -0.65
CA TYR A 177 12.95 -3.61 -0.62
C TYR A 177 13.14 -2.47 0.37
N ILE A 178 12.54 -1.33 0.07
CA ILE A 178 12.47 -0.16 0.94
C ILE A 178 11.02 0.01 1.40
N ALA A 179 10.76 -0.11 2.68
CA ALA A 179 9.48 0.27 3.25
C ALA A 179 9.42 1.80 3.38
N MET A 180 8.43 2.39 2.76
CA MET A 180 8.19 3.83 2.74
C MET A 180 6.99 4.15 3.62
N PHE A 181 7.16 5.13 4.50
CA PHE A 181 6.16 5.55 5.46
C PHE A 181 5.98 7.07 5.42
N ASP A 182 4.77 7.52 5.70
CA ASP A 182 4.41 8.92 5.89
C ASP A 182 4.42 9.24 7.39
N ARG A 183 5.23 10.21 7.81
CA ARG A 183 5.28 10.71 9.18
C ARG A 183 4.49 12.02 9.24
N TRP A 184 3.23 11.91 9.63
CA TRP A 184 2.31 13.03 9.69
C TRP A 184 2.69 14.04 10.77
N LYS A 185 2.65 15.32 10.44
CA LYS A 185 2.69 16.40 11.42
C LYS A 185 1.28 16.95 11.57
N LYS A 186 0.47 16.37 12.45
CA LYS A 186 -0.97 16.62 12.63
C LYS A 186 -1.36 18.10 12.66
N LYS A 187 -0.51 18.96 13.25
CA LYS A 187 -0.77 20.41 13.38
C LYS A 187 -0.30 21.23 12.18
N ASP A 188 0.42 20.62 11.26
CA ASP A 188 1.04 21.29 10.12
C ASP A 188 1.39 20.21 9.07
N LEU A 189 0.38 19.79 8.29
CA LEU A 189 0.52 18.68 7.34
C LEU A 189 1.51 19.00 6.22
N GLU A 190 1.73 20.27 5.89
CA GLU A 190 2.71 20.70 4.87
C GLU A 190 4.16 20.43 5.34
N ASP A 191 4.41 20.40 6.65
CA ASP A 191 5.68 20.05 7.25
C ASP A 191 5.79 18.56 7.66
N SER A 192 4.94 17.69 7.13
CA SER A 192 5.06 16.24 7.30
C SER A 192 6.35 15.71 6.67
N ARG A 193 6.86 14.59 7.21
CA ARG A 193 8.13 13.97 6.78
C ARG A 193 7.90 12.54 6.31
N TYR A 194 8.94 11.95 5.75
CA TYR A 194 8.96 10.56 5.31
C TYR A 194 9.97 9.75 6.12
N VAL A 195 9.66 8.49 6.31
CA VAL A 195 10.58 7.50 6.89
C VAL A 195 10.74 6.38 5.87
N TRP A 196 11.97 6.15 5.41
CA TRP A 196 12.29 5.09 4.47
C TRP A 196 13.30 4.15 5.12
N LEU A 197 12.92 2.89 5.27
CA LEU A 197 13.70 1.90 5.99
C LEU A 197 13.90 0.63 5.15
N PRO A 198 15.03 -0.06 5.31
CA PRO A 198 15.25 -1.31 4.61
C PRO A 198 14.31 -2.39 5.15
N VAL A 199 13.73 -3.18 4.23
CA VAL A 199 13.07 -4.43 4.58
C VAL A 199 14.13 -5.52 4.55
N LEU A 200 14.43 -6.11 5.69
CA LEU A 200 15.41 -7.19 5.80
C LEU A 200 14.72 -8.53 5.95
N VAL A 201 15.20 -9.50 5.19
CA VAL A 201 14.70 -10.88 5.27
C VAL A 201 15.83 -11.77 5.75
N LYS A 202 15.61 -12.41 6.90
CA LYS A 202 16.56 -13.38 7.47
C LYS A 202 15.77 -14.60 7.97
N ASP A 203 16.20 -15.79 7.58
CA ASP A 203 15.59 -17.08 7.97
C ASP A 203 14.05 -17.11 7.75
N GLY A 204 13.59 -16.51 6.65
CA GLY A 204 12.18 -16.41 6.31
C GLY A 204 11.38 -15.35 7.12
N LYS A 205 12.02 -14.67 8.06
CA LYS A 205 11.42 -13.61 8.85
C LYS A 205 11.69 -12.25 8.20
N ILE A 206 10.63 -11.47 8.02
CA ILE A 206 10.70 -10.09 7.53
C ILE A 206 10.76 -9.14 8.72
N THR A 207 11.73 -8.20 8.67
CA THR A 207 11.89 -7.14 9.67
C THR A 207 12.15 -5.81 9.01
N ILE A 208 11.75 -4.72 9.67
CA ILE A 208 12.00 -3.34 9.28
C ILE A 208 12.68 -2.65 10.47
N PRO A 209 14.02 -2.76 10.58
CA PRO A 209 14.75 -2.16 11.68
C PRO A 209 14.87 -0.65 11.51
N TRP A 210 14.84 0.09 12.64
CA TRP A 210 15.17 1.51 12.64
C TRP A 210 16.64 1.74 12.29
N HIS A 211 16.88 2.67 11.39
CA HIS A 211 18.19 3.18 11.04
C HIS A 211 18.15 4.70 10.94
N GLU A 212 18.98 5.39 11.71
CA GLU A 212 19.16 6.86 11.58
C GLU A 212 19.72 7.25 10.21
N LYS A 213 20.63 6.43 9.71
CA LYS A 213 21.25 6.56 8.38
C LYS A 213 21.54 5.17 7.84
N TRP A 214 21.34 5.00 6.56
CA TRP A 214 21.64 3.78 5.85
C TRP A 214 21.88 4.05 4.35
N THR A 215 22.48 3.09 3.67
CA THR A 215 22.70 3.14 2.23
C THR A 215 22.25 1.83 1.59
N LEU A 216 22.15 1.80 0.27
CA LEU A 216 21.75 0.60 -0.47
C LEU A 216 22.74 -0.57 -0.28
N SER A 217 23.96 -0.33 0.24
CA SER A 217 24.90 -1.39 0.57
C SER A 217 24.43 -2.32 1.69
N ILE A 218 23.41 -1.94 2.48
CA ILE A 218 22.76 -2.83 3.47
C ILE A 218 22.18 -4.10 2.83
N PHE A 219 21.91 -4.06 1.53
CA PHE A 219 21.42 -5.20 0.76
C PHE A 219 22.53 -5.99 0.04
N ASP A 220 23.79 -5.58 0.17
CA ASP A 220 24.93 -6.33 -0.40
C ASP A 220 25.19 -7.54 0.51
N LYS A 221 25.02 -8.75 -0.08
CA LYS A 221 25.25 -10.03 0.59
C LYS A 221 26.46 -10.72 -0.02
#